data_22a485f46d34310a3bc19965e9368639
#
_entry.id   22a485f46d34310a3bc19965e9368639
#
_cell.length_a   1.000
_cell.length_b   1.000
_cell.length_c   1.000
_cell.angle_alpha   90.00
_cell.angle_beta   90.00
_cell.angle_gamma   90.00
#
_symmetry.space_group_name_H-M   'P 1'
#
loop_
_entity.id
_entity.type
_entity.pdbx_description
1 polymer ?
#
loop_
_entity_poly.entity_id
_entity_poly.type
_entity_poly.pdbx_seq_one_letter_code
_entity_poly.pdbx_strand_id
1 'polypeptide(L)'
;MNSVKYFIQFLIIIIFLLIFKILGLKLASRFSSIIISLIGPFFRSKKIIESNILKAIPNLNQNEIKKITHKMWKNYGRILSEYVFIKNFRQSKLRNNIKIEGHEILEKIKKENKPVIFVSGHFNNFELMAMHIESSGINLAAIYRPLNNKFLNILMEKIRTKYICKNQIKKGISGTRQLLSFFKDGSSIALMIDQRVSEGIKSKFFKREAFTTTIPAQFVKKFNCKIVPIYIERIHDINFKLTIHNPLEFSENDSIDSITSDLNELLEKMILKNPEQWIWSHNRWK
;
A
#
# COMPACT_ATOMS: atom_id res chain seq x y z
N MET A 1 23.27 -21.80 1.64
CA MET A 1 21.90 -22.30 1.96
C MET A 1 20.79 -21.34 1.56
N ASN A 2 20.80 -20.05 1.93
CA ASN A 2 19.71 -19.13 1.59
C ASN A 2 19.49 -18.89 0.08
N SER A 3 20.55 -18.89 -0.74
CA SER A 3 20.45 -18.62 -2.19
C SER A 3 19.69 -19.72 -2.94
N VAL A 4 19.95 -20.99 -2.64
CA VAL A 4 19.27 -22.16 -3.24
C VAL A 4 17.79 -22.16 -2.86
N LYS A 5 17.48 -21.94 -1.57
CA LYS A 5 16.10 -21.81 -1.09
C LYS A 5 15.34 -20.69 -1.83
N TYR A 6 15.95 -19.51 -1.98
CA TYR A 6 15.33 -18.40 -2.69
C TYR A 6 15.15 -18.69 -4.19
N PHE A 7 16.07 -19.41 -4.80
CA PHE A 7 15.93 -19.80 -6.20
C PHE A 7 14.78 -20.79 -6.39
N ILE A 8 14.66 -21.81 -5.53
CA ILE A 8 13.52 -22.75 -5.56
C ILE A 8 12.19 -22.00 -5.36
N GLN A 9 12.11 -21.10 -4.37
CA GLN A 9 10.93 -20.26 -4.15
C GLN A 9 10.60 -19.42 -5.38
N PHE A 10 11.61 -18.84 -6.03
CA PHE A 10 11.45 -18.09 -7.25
C PHE A 10 10.84 -18.94 -8.37
N LEU A 11 11.38 -20.15 -8.63
CA LEU A 11 10.85 -21.07 -9.65
C LEU A 11 9.40 -21.44 -9.39
N ILE A 12 9.05 -21.78 -8.13
CA ILE A 12 7.67 -22.11 -7.73
C ILE A 12 6.74 -20.92 -8.03
N ILE A 13 7.14 -19.71 -7.65
CA ILE A 13 6.33 -18.52 -7.87
C ILE A 13 6.19 -18.23 -9.37
N ILE A 14 7.24 -18.38 -10.17
CA ILE A 14 7.17 -18.19 -11.64
C ILE A 14 6.18 -19.18 -12.26
N ILE A 15 6.19 -20.44 -11.85
CA ILE A 15 5.22 -21.44 -12.32
C ILE A 15 3.78 -20.98 -12.01
N PHE A 16 3.51 -20.53 -10.77
CA PHE A 16 2.19 -19.99 -10.44
C PHE A 16 1.82 -18.77 -11.27
N LEU A 17 2.76 -17.84 -11.51
CA LEU A 17 2.50 -16.65 -12.32
C LEU A 17 2.18 -17.05 -13.79
N LEU A 18 2.82 -18.07 -14.33
CA LEU A 18 2.50 -18.61 -15.67
C LEU A 18 1.11 -19.25 -15.70
N ILE A 19 0.75 -20.06 -14.71
CA ILE A 19 -0.59 -20.64 -14.56
C ILE A 19 -1.64 -19.50 -14.49
N PHE A 20 -1.41 -18.48 -13.68
CA PHE A 20 -2.32 -17.34 -13.58
C PHE A 20 -2.51 -16.63 -14.92
N LYS A 21 -1.41 -16.47 -15.69
CA LYS A 21 -1.48 -15.86 -17.01
C LYS A 21 -2.35 -16.66 -17.99
N ILE A 22 -2.27 -17.99 -17.95
CA ILE A 22 -3.07 -18.90 -18.79
C ILE A 22 -4.56 -18.83 -18.37
N LEU A 23 -4.84 -18.84 -17.06
CA LEU A 23 -6.21 -18.81 -16.53
C LEU A 23 -6.94 -17.46 -16.80
N GLY A 24 -6.20 -16.40 -17.07
CA GLY A 24 -6.74 -15.05 -17.16
C GLY A 24 -7.11 -14.46 -15.79
N LEU A 25 -7.24 -13.15 -15.72
CA LEU A 25 -7.34 -12.40 -14.46
C LEU A 25 -8.45 -12.91 -13.53
N LYS A 26 -9.67 -13.11 -14.02
CA LYS A 26 -10.82 -13.43 -13.17
C LYS A 26 -10.69 -14.80 -12.50
N LEU A 27 -10.32 -15.83 -13.26
CA LEU A 27 -10.11 -17.17 -12.73
C LEU A 27 -8.85 -17.25 -11.86
N ALA A 28 -7.76 -16.62 -12.29
CA ALA A 28 -6.52 -16.55 -11.51
C ALA A 28 -6.74 -15.89 -10.15
N SER A 29 -7.49 -14.78 -10.10
CA SER A 29 -7.83 -14.08 -8.85
C SER A 29 -8.64 -14.95 -7.89
N ARG A 30 -9.64 -15.69 -8.40
CA ARG A 30 -10.43 -16.62 -7.59
C ARG A 30 -9.60 -17.80 -7.10
N PHE A 31 -8.86 -18.45 -7.99
CA PHE A 31 -8.01 -19.59 -7.67
C PHE A 31 -6.94 -19.25 -6.63
N SER A 32 -6.19 -18.17 -6.87
CA SER A 32 -5.16 -17.69 -5.94
C SER A 32 -5.74 -17.31 -4.58
N SER A 33 -6.95 -16.72 -4.55
CA SER A 33 -7.61 -16.38 -3.29
C SER A 33 -7.92 -17.61 -2.44
N ILE A 34 -8.33 -18.71 -3.06
CA ILE A 34 -8.59 -19.99 -2.36
C ILE A 34 -7.27 -20.56 -1.82
N ILE A 35 -6.26 -20.70 -2.68
CA ILE A 35 -4.95 -21.25 -2.28
C ILE A 35 -4.37 -20.46 -1.10
N ILE A 36 -4.28 -19.13 -1.22
CA ILE A 36 -3.66 -18.33 -0.17
C ILE A 36 -4.51 -18.28 1.11
N SER A 37 -5.83 -18.42 1.02
CA SER A 37 -6.66 -18.53 2.22
C SER A 37 -6.41 -19.84 3.00
N LEU A 38 -5.98 -20.89 2.33
CA LEU A 38 -5.64 -22.18 2.95
C LEU A 38 -4.20 -22.21 3.48
N ILE A 39 -3.22 -21.75 2.68
CA ILE A 39 -1.81 -21.86 3.05
C ILE A 39 -1.25 -20.62 3.78
N GLY A 40 -1.83 -19.45 3.59
CA GLY A 40 -1.38 -18.19 4.18
C GLY A 40 -1.23 -18.23 5.70
N PRO A 41 -2.17 -18.82 6.46
CA PRO A 41 -2.06 -18.95 7.92
C PRO A 41 -0.79 -19.66 8.41
N PHE A 42 -0.16 -20.51 7.60
CA PHE A 42 1.10 -21.19 7.97
C PHE A 42 2.34 -20.28 7.87
N PHE A 43 2.25 -19.15 7.16
CA PHE A 43 3.38 -18.24 6.95
C PHE A 43 3.41 -17.05 7.92
N ARG A 44 2.34 -16.82 8.67
CA ARG A 44 2.23 -15.70 9.61
C ARG A 44 1.54 -16.11 10.89
N SER A 45 1.98 -15.52 11.99
CA SER A 45 1.42 -15.82 13.31
C SER A 45 -0.05 -15.42 13.39
N LYS A 46 -0.94 -16.40 13.57
CA LYS A 46 -2.36 -16.21 13.85
C LYS A 46 -2.56 -15.32 15.06
N LYS A 47 -1.79 -15.56 16.14
CA LYS A 47 -1.84 -14.78 17.40
C LYS A 47 -1.58 -13.29 17.16
N ILE A 48 -0.63 -12.93 16.27
CA ILE A 48 -0.34 -11.53 15.93
C ILE A 48 -1.52 -10.92 15.19
N ILE A 49 -2.09 -11.62 14.21
CA ILE A 49 -3.23 -11.13 13.41
C ILE A 49 -4.43 -10.86 14.31
N GLU A 50 -4.82 -11.84 15.15
CA GLU A 50 -5.95 -11.72 16.07
C GLU A 50 -5.73 -10.60 17.12
N SER A 51 -4.52 -10.52 17.68
CA SER A 51 -4.15 -9.44 18.59
C SER A 51 -4.25 -8.06 17.94
N ASN A 52 -3.79 -7.92 16.69
CA ASN A 52 -3.87 -6.65 15.96
C ASN A 52 -5.32 -6.25 15.69
N ILE A 53 -6.16 -7.20 15.27
CA ILE A 53 -7.60 -6.96 15.04
C ILE A 53 -8.27 -6.51 16.34
N LEU A 54 -8.05 -7.22 17.45
CA LEU A 54 -8.64 -6.87 18.75
C LEU A 54 -8.12 -5.55 19.32
N LYS A 55 -6.87 -5.18 19.04
CA LYS A 55 -6.34 -3.87 19.43
C LYS A 55 -7.06 -2.72 18.72
N ALA A 56 -7.42 -2.92 17.45
CA ALA A 56 -8.11 -1.92 16.66
C ALA A 56 -9.64 -1.96 16.87
N ILE A 57 -10.23 -3.15 17.00
CA ILE A 57 -11.68 -3.36 17.10
C ILE A 57 -11.96 -4.29 18.27
N PRO A 58 -11.99 -3.77 19.52
CA PRO A 58 -12.02 -4.60 20.75
C PRO A 58 -13.28 -5.46 20.93
N ASN A 59 -14.41 -5.03 20.35
CA ASN A 59 -15.72 -5.64 20.60
C ASN A 59 -16.08 -6.80 19.64
N LEU A 60 -15.12 -7.23 18.79
CA LEU A 60 -15.36 -8.34 17.86
C LEU A 60 -15.35 -9.69 18.59
N ASN A 61 -16.34 -10.53 18.25
CA ASN A 61 -16.34 -11.91 18.68
C ASN A 61 -15.39 -12.79 17.83
N GLN A 62 -15.13 -14.02 18.30
CA GLN A 62 -14.18 -14.93 17.64
C GLN A 62 -14.56 -15.28 16.18
N ASN A 63 -15.85 -15.34 15.86
CA ASN A 63 -16.31 -15.64 14.51
C ASN A 63 -16.07 -14.48 13.56
N GLU A 64 -16.26 -13.25 14.02
CA GLU A 64 -15.95 -12.03 13.27
C GLU A 64 -14.46 -11.90 13.00
N ILE A 65 -13.61 -12.16 14.00
CA ILE A 65 -12.14 -12.16 13.83
C ILE A 65 -11.72 -13.20 12.80
N LYS A 66 -12.25 -14.42 12.88
CA LYS A 66 -12.00 -15.47 11.89
C LYS A 66 -12.43 -15.05 10.49
N LYS A 67 -13.60 -14.40 10.36
CA LYS A 67 -14.12 -13.90 9.08
C LYS A 67 -13.23 -12.83 8.47
N ILE A 68 -12.80 -11.84 9.25
CA ILE A 68 -11.86 -10.80 8.81
C ILE A 68 -10.54 -11.44 8.38
N THR A 69 -9.96 -12.32 9.20
CA THR A 69 -8.70 -13.00 8.92
C THR A 69 -8.77 -13.82 7.63
N HIS A 70 -9.86 -14.59 7.45
CA HIS A 70 -10.04 -15.41 6.24
C HIS A 70 -10.18 -14.55 4.98
N LYS A 71 -10.97 -13.48 5.04
CA LYS A 71 -11.13 -12.53 3.92
C LYS A 71 -9.83 -11.79 3.62
N MET A 72 -9.04 -11.42 4.64
CA MET A 72 -7.72 -10.84 4.46
C MET A 72 -6.81 -11.78 3.65
N TRP A 73 -6.75 -13.07 3.99
CA TRP A 73 -5.94 -14.04 3.25
C TRP A 73 -6.43 -14.22 1.80
N LYS A 74 -7.75 -14.26 1.59
CA LYS A 74 -8.31 -14.26 0.23
C LYS A 74 -7.87 -13.04 -0.57
N ASN A 75 -7.88 -11.85 0.04
CA ASN A 75 -7.44 -10.63 -0.60
C ASN A 75 -5.95 -10.68 -0.96
N TYR A 76 -5.09 -11.19 -0.08
CA TYR A 76 -3.68 -11.41 -0.42
C TYR A 76 -3.48 -12.32 -1.63
N GLY A 77 -4.24 -13.42 -1.69
CA GLY A 77 -4.20 -14.31 -2.83
C GLY A 77 -4.55 -13.60 -4.14
N ARG A 78 -5.61 -12.79 -4.12
CA ARG A 78 -6.01 -11.99 -5.28
C ARG A 78 -4.91 -11.04 -5.75
N ILE A 79 -4.30 -10.30 -4.82
CA ILE A 79 -3.20 -9.37 -5.12
C ILE A 79 -2.03 -10.11 -5.79
N LEU A 80 -1.67 -11.29 -5.32
CA LEU A 80 -0.58 -12.08 -5.90
C LEU A 80 -0.83 -12.39 -7.39
N SER A 81 -2.02 -12.85 -7.74
CA SER A 81 -2.35 -13.14 -9.14
C SER A 81 -2.49 -11.89 -9.99
N GLU A 82 -2.98 -10.80 -9.44
CA GLU A 82 -3.17 -9.53 -10.14
C GLU A 82 -1.85 -8.90 -10.59
N TYR A 83 -0.75 -9.21 -9.92
CA TYR A 83 0.59 -8.78 -10.33
C TYR A 83 0.95 -9.19 -11.77
N VAL A 84 0.46 -10.34 -12.22
CA VAL A 84 0.65 -10.81 -13.62
C VAL A 84 -0.02 -9.87 -14.62
N PHE A 85 -1.08 -9.19 -14.20
CA PHE A 85 -1.92 -8.35 -15.03
C PHE A 85 -1.73 -6.85 -14.80
N ILE A 86 -0.70 -6.43 -14.05
CA ILE A 86 -0.41 -5.01 -13.78
C ILE A 86 -0.29 -4.20 -15.07
N LYS A 87 0.40 -4.73 -16.09
CA LYS A 87 0.46 -4.11 -17.41
C LYS A 87 -0.93 -3.85 -17.99
N ASN A 88 -1.84 -4.80 -17.84
CA ASN A 88 -3.18 -4.72 -18.40
C ASN A 88 -4.06 -3.68 -17.66
N PHE A 89 -3.93 -3.55 -16.34
CA PHE A 89 -4.57 -2.47 -15.59
C PHE A 89 -4.09 -1.08 -16.02
N ARG A 90 -2.84 -0.94 -16.46
CA ARG A 90 -2.31 0.32 -16.97
C ARG A 90 -2.69 0.61 -18.41
N GLN A 91 -2.66 -0.38 -19.31
CA GLN A 91 -2.60 -0.18 -20.75
C GLN A 91 -3.74 -0.82 -21.55
N SER A 92 -4.73 -1.45 -20.91
CA SER A 92 -5.80 -2.16 -21.61
C SER A 92 -7.18 -1.86 -21.03
N LYS A 93 -8.21 -2.59 -21.54
CA LYS A 93 -9.59 -2.51 -21.04
C LYS A 93 -9.74 -2.77 -19.54
N LEU A 94 -8.76 -3.41 -18.88
CA LEU A 94 -8.78 -3.61 -17.42
C LEU A 94 -8.66 -2.30 -16.64
N ARG A 95 -8.23 -1.21 -17.25
CA ARG A 95 -8.29 0.13 -16.63
C ARG A 95 -9.72 0.47 -16.18
N ASN A 96 -10.72 0.05 -16.93
CA ASN A 96 -12.14 0.29 -16.62
C ASN A 96 -12.62 -0.46 -15.38
N ASN A 97 -11.85 -1.43 -14.88
CA ASN A 97 -12.13 -2.10 -13.61
C ASN A 97 -11.75 -1.26 -12.39
N ILE A 98 -11.17 -0.09 -12.59
CA ILE A 98 -10.81 0.85 -11.52
C ILE A 98 -11.72 2.08 -11.66
N LYS A 99 -12.76 2.16 -10.83
CA LYS A 99 -13.56 3.38 -10.72
C LYS A 99 -12.77 4.41 -9.91
N ILE A 100 -12.63 5.62 -10.44
CA ILE A 100 -11.90 6.70 -9.80
C ILE A 100 -12.88 7.73 -9.25
N GLU A 101 -12.67 8.12 -8.00
CA GLU A 101 -13.34 9.27 -7.37
C GLU A 101 -12.29 10.30 -6.96
N GLY A 102 -12.54 11.59 -7.18
CA GLY A 102 -11.60 12.67 -6.91
C GLY A 102 -10.54 12.85 -8.02
N HIS A 103 -10.82 12.42 -9.25
CA HIS A 103 -9.88 12.58 -10.38
C HIS A 103 -9.54 14.06 -10.62
N GLU A 104 -10.49 14.96 -10.43
CA GLU A 104 -10.36 16.40 -10.52
C GLU A 104 -9.27 16.97 -9.58
N ILE A 105 -9.02 16.30 -8.45
CA ILE A 105 -7.95 16.66 -7.50
C ILE A 105 -6.58 16.43 -8.16
N LEU A 106 -6.39 15.30 -8.86
CA LEU A 106 -5.14 15.03 -9.58
C LEU A 106 -4.92 16.03 -10.71
N GLU A 107 -5.96 16.38 -11.45
CA GLU A 107 -5.88 17.41 -12.51
C GLU A 107 -5.51 18.79 -11.93
N LYS A 108 -6.07 19.15 -10.78
CA LYS A 108 -5.70 20.38 -10.07
C LYS A 108 -4.23 20.38 -9.64
N ILE A 109 -3.75 19.30 -9.00
CA ILE A 109 -2.36 19.15 -8.59
C ILE A 109 -1.42 19.28 -9.78
N LYS A 110 -1.75 18.61 -10.89
CA LYS A 110 -0.98 18.68 -12.13
C LYS A 110 -0.92 20.10 -12.69
N LYS A 111 -2.05 20.81 -12.70
CA LYS A 111 -2.14 22.19 -13.17
C LYS A 111 -1.36 23.16 -12.28
N GLU A 112 -1.44 22.99 -10.97
CA GLU A 112 -0.69 23.80 -10.00
C GLU A 112 0.81 23.56 -10.09
N ASN A 113 1.23 22.40 -10.61
CA ASN A 113 2.63 21.96 -10.75
C ASN A 113 3.45 22.11 -9.46
N LYS A 114 2.79 21.93 -8.32
CA LYS A 114 3.42 21.92 -7.00
C LYS A 114 3.46 20.50 -6.46
N PRO A 115 4.60 20.00 -5.98
CA PRO A 115 4.69 18.66 -5.45
C PRO A 115 3.87 18.51 -4.17
N VAL A 116 3.21 17.36 -4.02
CA VAL A 116 2.41 16.99 -2.86
C VAL A 116 2.86 15.64 -2.32
N ILE A 117 2.41 15.29 -1.11
CA ILE A 117 2.64 13.98 -0.54
C ILE A 117 1.35 13.18 -0.58
N PHE A 118 1.32 12.10 -1.34
CA PHE A 118 0.25 11.12 -1.30
C PHE A 118 0.49 10.15 -0.16
N VAL A 119 -0.51 9.95 0.71
CA VAL A 119 -0.43 9.03 1.84
C VAL A 119 -1.52 7.97 1.77
N SER A 120 -1.18 6.76 2.15
CA SER A 120 -2.11 5.63 2.23
C SER A 120 -1.62 4.56 3.20
N GLY A 121 -2.36 3.45 3.28
CA GLY A 121 -1.96 2.20 3.90
C GLY A 121 -1.90 1.06 2.87
N HIS A 122 -1.44 -0.11 3.33
CA HIS A 122 -1.41 -1.33 2.51
C HIS A 122 -2.83 -1.93 2.36
N PHE A 123 -3.70 -1.19 1.69
CA PHE A 123 -5.06 -1.61 1.39
C PHE A 123 -5.10 -2.35 0.06
N ASN A 124 -5.70 -3.52 0.04
CA ASN A 124 -5.97 -4.23 -1.20
C ASN A 124 -4.78 -4.24 -2.18
N ASN A 125 -5.01 -4.07 -3.47
CA ASN A 125 -3.94 -3.90 -4.47
C ASN A 125 -3.46 -2.44 -4.52
N PHE A 126 -2.73 -2.04 -3.49
CA PHE A 126 -2.21 -0.67 -3.30
C PHE A 126 -1.29 -0.18 -4.44
N GLU A 127 -0.71 -1.09 -5.23
CA GLU A 127 0.12 -0.72 -6.39
C GLU A 127 -0.66 0.06 -7.44
N LEU A 128 -1.98 -0.18 -7.53
CA LEU A 128 -2.84 0.54 -8.47
C LEU A 128 -2.99 2.02 -8.12
N MET A 129 -2.77 2.42 -6.86
CA MET A 129 -2.81 3.83 -6.46
C MET A 129 -1.66 4.61 -7.09
N ALA A 130 -0.41 4.17 -6.87
CA ALA A 130 0.77 4.83 -7.45
C ALA A 130 0.74 4.77 -8.99
N MET A 131 0.28 3.65 -9.55
CA MET A 131 0.10 3.52 -11.00
C MET A 131 -0.89 4.56 -11.54
N HIS A 132 -2.01 4.80 -10.88
CA HIS A 132 -3.00 5.77 -11.35
C HIS A 132 -2.49 7.20 -11.24
N ILE A 133 -1.87 7.58 -10.12
CA ILE A 133 -1.29 8.92 -9.93
C ILE A 133 -0.27 9.20 -11.05
N GLU A 134 0.67 8.28 -11.28
CA GLU A 134 1.71 8.48 -12.29
C GLU A 134 1.14 8.50 -13.71
N SER A 135 0.13 7.65 -14.01
CA SER A 135 -0.52 7.65 -15.32
C SER A 135 -1.38 8.88 -15.59
N SER A 136 -1.73 9.67 -14.57
CA SER A 136 -2.38 10.99 -14.71
C SER A 136 -1.40 12.09 -15.11
N GLY A 137 -0.12 11.77 -15.23
CA GLY A 137 0.93 12.71 -15.67
C GLY A 137 1.59 13.47 -14.52
N ILE A 138 1.38 13.05 -13.26
CA ILE A 138 2.08 13.59 -12.10
C ILE A 138 3.42 12.88 -11.98
N ASN A 139 4.51 13.66 -11.90
CA ASN A 139 5.83 13.11 -11.62
C ASN A 139 5.85 12.59 -10.18
N LEU A 140 5.99 11.27 -10.01
CA LEU A 140 5.83 10.59 -8.74
C LEU A 140 7.10 9.80 -8.38
N ALA A 141 7.50 9.87 -7.10
CA ALA A 141 8.48 9.00 -6.50
C ALA A 141 7.84 8.18 -5.38
N ALA A 142 8.02 6.86 -5.39
CA ALA A 142 7.43 5.96 -4.41
C ALA A 142 8.51 5.17 -3.65
N ILE A 143 8.38 5.12 -2.32
CA ILE A 143 9.30 4.34 -1.48
C ILE A 143 8.82 2.90 -1.36
N TYR A 144 9.74 1.95 -1.43
CA TYR A 144 9.44 0.54 -1.26
C TYR A 144 10.50 -0.19 -0.45
N ARG A 145 10.11 -1.29 0.17
CA ARG A 145 11.03 -2.22 0.81
C ARG A 145 11.38 -3.33 -0.17
N PRO A 146 12.68 -3.57 -0.49
CA PRO A 146 13.09 -4.70 -1.31
C PRO A 146 12.64 -6.04 -0.71
N LEU A 147 12.29 -6.98 -1.56
CA LEU A 147 11.97 -8.33 -1.14
C LEU A 147 13.23 -9.06 -0.66
N ASN A 148 13.09 -9.90 0.37
CA ASN A 148 14.20 -10.72 0.87
C ASN A 148 14.73 -11.69 -0.20
N ASN A 149 13.83 -12.21 -1.06
CA ASN A 149 14.20 -13.03 -2.20
C ASN A 149 14.69 -12.14 -3.36
N LYS A 150 16.00 -12.11 -3.58
CA LYS A 150 16.66 -11.27 -4.59
C LYS A 150 16.19 -11.52 -6.02
N PHE A 151 15.84 -12.76 -6.36
CA PHE A 151 15.36 -13.10 -7.71
C PHE A 151 13.97 -12.51 -7.98
N LEU A 152 13.06 -12.66 -7.00
CA LEU A 152 11.74 -12.03 -7.05
C LEU A 152 11.83 -10.51 -7.01
N ASN A 153 12.78 -9.96 -6.24
CA ASN A 153 12.97 -8.53 -6.13
C ASN A 153 13.31 -7.89 -7.48
N ILE A 154 14.21 -8.49 -8.26
CA ILE A 154 14.54 -8.03 -9.62
C ILE A 154 13.31 -7.99 -10.52
N LEU A 155 12.47 -9.04 -10.48
CA LEU A 155 11.24 -9.09 -11.25
C LEU A 155 10.26 -7.99 -10.81
N MET A 156 10.07 -7.83 -9.50
CA MET A 156 9.19 -6.84 -8.91
C MET A 156 9.62 -5.41 -9.24
N GLU A 157 10.92 -5.10 -9.11
CA GLU A 157 11.48 -3.79 -9.48
C GLU A 157 11.22 -3.47 -10.96
N LYS A 158 11.44 -4.42 -11.87
CA LYS A 158 11.16 -4.25 -13.30
C LYS A 158 9.68 -3.96 -13.56
N ILE A 159 8.77 -4.70 -12.91
CA ILE A 159 7.32 -4.49 -13.06
C ILE A 159 6.93 -3.11 -12.53
N ARG A 160 7.39 -2.76 -11.34
CA ARG A 160 7.07 -1.47 -10.69
C ARG A 160 7.57 -0.29 -11.51
N THR A 161 8.85 -0.29 -11.89
CA THR A 161 9.44 0.80 -12.66
C THR A 161 8.75 0.97 -14.02
N LYS A 162 8.35 -0.13 -14.66
CA LYS A 162 7.76 -0.07 -15.99
C LYS A 162 6.27 0.26 -16.00
N TYR A 163 5.51 -0.22 -15.00
CA TYR A 163 4.04 -0.19 -15.06
C TYR A 163 3.37 0.50 -13.87
N ILE A 164 4.07 0.80 -12.78
CA ILE A 164 3.48 1.39 -11.59
C ILE A 164 3.97 2.82 -11.40
N CYS A 165 5.26 2.99 -11.12
CA CYS A 165 5.87 4.30 -10.92
C CYS A 165 7.35 4.23 -11.32
N LYS A 166 7.80 5.14 -12.17
CA LYS A 166 9.17 5.15 -12.71
C LYS A 166 10.21 5.32 -11.60
N ASN A 167 9.99 6.23 -10.68
CA ASN A 167 10.94 6.58 -9.63
C ASN A 167 10.67 5.73 -8.38
N GLN A 168 11.31 4.57 -8.32
CA GLN A 168 11.23 3.63 -7.18
C GLN A 168 12.42 3.84 -6.25
N ILE A 169 12.15 4.19 -4.98
CA ILE A 169 13.17 4.51 -3.98
C ILE A 169 13.22 3.39 -2.93
N LYS A 170 14.41 2.83 -2.69
CA LYS A 170 14.61 1.81 -1.66
C LYS A 170 14.53 2.42 -0.27
N LYS A 171 13.73 1.82 0.64
CA LYS A 171 13.63 2.24 2.04
C LYS A 171 15.00 2.22 2.72
N GLY A 172 15.29 3.24 3.53
CA GLY A 172 16.51 3.39 4.31
C GLY A 172 16.97 4.85 4.35
N ILE A 173 18.07 5.13 5.03
CA ILE A 173 18.60 6.50 5.19
C ILE A 173 18.89 7.15 3.82
N SER A 174 19.54 6.41 2.91
CA SER A 174 19.78 6.88 1.53
C SER A 174 18.47 7.14 0.79
N GLY A 175 17.45 6.31 1.01
CA GLY A 175 16.13 6.49 0.41
C GLY A 175 15.45 7.77 0.88
N THR A 176 15.53 8.11 2.16
CA THR A 176 14.98 9.37 2.68
C THR A 176 15.67 10.60 2.04
N ARG A 177 16.98 10.54 1.82
CA ARG A 177 17.70 11.60 1.11
C ARG A 177 17.28 11.72 -0.34
N GLN A 178 17.06 10.58 -1.02
CA GLN A 178 16.56 10.57 -2.40
C GLN A 178 15.13 11.13 -2.49
N LEU A 179 14.23 10.78 -1.54
CA LEU A 179 12.90 11.40 -1.48
C LEU A 179 12.97 12.92 -1.41
N LEU A 180 13.88 13.44 -0.57
CA LEU A 180 14.07 14.87 -0.41
C LEU A 180 14.56 15.54 -1.71
N SER A 181 15.48 14.89 -2.44
CA SER A 181 15.94 15.35 -3.74
C SER A 181 14.80 15.37 -4.76
N PHE A 182 14.10 14.25 -4.94
CA PHE A 182 12.97 14.18 -5.86
C PHE A 182 11.88 15.22 -5.59
N PHE A 183 11.58 15.47 -4.30
CA PHE A 183 10.58 16.47 -3.93
C PHE A 183 11.05 17.90 -4.28
N LYS A 184 12.31 18.22 -4.02
CA LYS A 184 12.91 19.53 -4.42
C LYS A 184 12.92 19.72 -5.93
N ASP A 185 13.09 18.63 -6.68
CA ASP A 185 13.08 18.60 -8.14
C ASP A 185 11.65 18.57 -8.73
N GLY A 186 10.63 18.84 -7.90
CA GLY A 186 9.23 18.95 -8.31
C GLY A 186 8.46 17.65 -8.42
N SER A 187 9.02 16.53 -7.95
CA SER A 187 8.27 15.24 -7.90
C SER A 187 7.41 15.14 -6.67
N SER A 188 6.15 14.74 -6.82
CA SER A 188 5.30 14.32 -5.70
C SER A 188 5.80 12.99 -5.12
N ILE A 189 5.45 12.71 -3.86
CA ILE A 189 5.89 11.50 -3.16
C ILE A 189 4.70 10.65 -2.76
N ALA A 190 4.78 9.31 -2.95
CA ALA A 190 3.81 8.37 -2.42
C ALA A 190 4.40 7.56 -1.26
N LEU A 191 3.69 7.57 -0.12
CA LEU A 191 4.10 6.92 1.13
C LEU A 191 2.98 6.04 1.70
N MET A 192 3.33 4.80 2.06
CA MET A 192 2.51 3.96 2.93
C MET A 192 2.92 4.23 4.37
N ILE A 193 2.00 4.74 5.19
CA ILE A 193 2.30 5.21 6.55
C ILE A 193 1.73 4.31 7.66
N ASP A 194 1.14 3.18 7.30
CA ASP A 194 0.42 2.27 8.18
C ASP A 194 1.31 1.24 8.91
N GLN A 195 2.58 1.11 8.53
CA GLN A 195 3.49 0.16 9.16
C GLN A 195 4.36 0.80 10.24
N ARG A 196 4.79 -0.03 11.20
CA ARG A 196 5.71 0.38 12.25
C ARG A 196 7.07 0.81 11.66
N VAL A 197 7.58 1.94 12.12
CA VAL A 197 8.90 2.47 11.77
C VAL A 197 9.68 2.73 13.05
N SER A 198 10.81 2.06 13.25
CA SER A 198 11.59 2.13 14.50
C SER A 198 12.12 3.54 14.78
N GLU A 199 12.40 4.30 13.73
CA GLU A 199 12.90 5.68 13.77
C GLU A 199 11.78 6.72 13.85
N GLY A 200 10.52 6.26 13.95
CA GLY A 200 9.35 7.13 14.09
C GLY A 200 9.11 7.57 15.53
N ILE A 201 8.04 8.34 15.72
CA ILE A 201 7.57 8.73 17.05
C ILE A 201 6.47 7.79 17.54
N LYS A 202 6.30 7.73 18.86
CA LYS A 202 5.14 7.10 19.46
C LYS A 202 3.93 8.01 19.28
N SER A 203 2.98 7.57 18.48
CA SER A 203 1.71 8.27 18.24
C SER A 203 0.56 7.30 18.45
N LYS A 204 -0.61 7.80 18.86
CA LYS A 204 -1.80 6.97 19.04
C LYS A 204 -2.26 6.41 17.70
N PHE A 205 -2.54 5.12 17.67
CA PHE A 205 -3.15 4.39 16.59
C PHE A 205 -4.14 3.39 17.17
N PHE A 206 -5.42 3.57 16.91
CA PHE A 206 -6.52 2.90 17.63
C PHE A 206 -6.37 3.03 19.15
N LYS A 207 -6.19 4.28 19.62
CA LYS A 207 -6.03 4.64 21.04
C LYS A 207 -4.81 4.02 21.74
N ARG A 208 -3.91 3.33 21.00
CA ARG A 208 -2.71 2.68 21.55
C ARG A 208 -1.46 3.26 20.92
N GLU A 209 -0.40 3.38 21.70
CA GLU A 209 0.89 3.85 21.18
C GLU A 209 1.45 2.92 20.11
N ALA A 210 1.87 3.51 19.00
CA ALA A 210 2.53 2.80 17.91
C ALA A 210 3.60 3.69 17.27
N PHE A 211 4.76 3.13 17.00
CA PHE A 211 5.82 3.84 16.31
C PHE A 211 5.39 4.17 14.86
N THR A 212 5.27 5.45 14.56
CA THR A 212 4.73 5.98 13.31
C THR A 212 5.76 6.85 12.61
N THR A 213 5.84 6.75 11.29
CA THR A 213 6.73 7.59 10.47
C THR A 213 6.32 9.06 10.57
N THR A 214 7.30 9.94 10.70
CA THR A 214 7.10 11.39 10.70
C THR A 214 7.43 12.04 9.35
N ILE A 215 7.81 11.24 8.34
CA ILE A 215 8.23 11.77 7.03
C ILE A 215 7.20 12.74 6.44
N PRO A 216 5.88 12.43 6.36
CA PRO A 216 4.92 13.39 5.83
C PRO A 216 4.90 14.70 6.61
N ALA A 217 4.86 14.64 7.95
CA ALA A 217 4.84 15.82 8.81
C ALA A 217 6.11 16.67 8.67
N GLN A 218 7.28 16.03 8.59
CA GLN A 218 8.55 16.73 8.36
C GLN A 218 8.58 17.47 7.01
N PHE A 219 8.00 16.89 5.95
CA PHE A 219 7.90 17.54 4.66
C PHE A 219 6.94 18.72 4.68
N VAL A 220 5.79 18.60 5.35
CA VAL A 220 4.87 19.72 5.57
C VAL A 220 5.60 20.87 6.25
N LYS A 221 6.28 20.61 7.37
CA LYS A 221 7.01 21.66 8.10
C LYS A 221 8.14 22.29 7.30
N LYS A 222 8.78 21.53 6.41
CA LYS A 222 9.93 22.01 5.64
C LYS A 222 9.55 22.74 4.36
N PHE A 223 8.47 22.32 3.70
CA PHE A 223 8.13 22.75 2.36
C PHE A 223 6.73 23.41 2.26
N ASN A 224 6.00 23.47 3.36
CA ASN A 224 4.62 23.95 3.39
C ASN A 224 3.76 23.28 2.29
N CYS A 225 3.92 21.94 2.16
CA CYS A 225 3.26 21.18 1.11
C CYS A 225 1.98 20.50 1.62
N LYS A 226 1.06 20.22 0.69
CA LYS A 226 -0.20 19.53 0.98
C LYS A 226 0.01 18.03 1.10
N ILE A 227 -0.79 17.38 1.94
CA ILE A 227 -0.89 15.91 2.01
C ILE A 227 -2.20 15.49 1.36
N VAL A 228 -2.12 14.55 0.42
CA VAL A 228 -3.28 14.03 -0.31
C VAL A 228 -3.52 12.58 0.08
N PRO A 229 -4.56 12.29 0.88
CA PRO A 229 -4.91 10.93 1.21
C PRO A 229 -5.48 10.20 0.00
N ILE A 230 -5.08 8.94 -0.18
CA ILE A 230 -5.58 8.09 -1.25
C ILE A 230 -5.96 6.72 -0.69
N TYR A 231 -7.09 6.18 -1.13
CA TYR A 231 -7.60 4.92 -0.65
C TYR A 231 -8.06 4.04 -1.79
N ILE A 232 -7.74 2.75 -1.73
CA ILE A 232 -8.23 1.76 -2.69
C ILE A 232 -9.00 0.67 -1.99
N GLU A 233 -10.16 0.34 -2.51
CA GLU A 233 -10.98 -0.78 -2.06
C GLU A 233 -11.38 -1.67 -3.23
N ARG A 234 -11.48 -2.97 -2.98
CA ARG A 234 -12.09 -3.92 -3.91
C ARG A 234 -13.58 -3.94 -3.66
N ILE A 235 -14.37 -3.61 -4.67
CA ILE A 235 -15.83 -3.67 -4.58
C ILE A 235 -16.30 -5.12 -4.72
N HIS A 236 -15.91 -5.77 -5.79
CA HIS A 236 -16.16 -7.20 -6.00
C HIS A 236 -15.19 -7.76 -7.04
N ASP A 237 -14.83 -9.04 -6.91
CA ASP A 237 -13.92 -9.77 -7.81
C ASP A 237 -12.66 -8.99 -8.19
N ILE A 238 -12.60 -8.48 -9.42
CA ILE A 238 -11.48 -7.75 -10.02
C ILE A 238 -11.77 -6.26 -10.20
N ASN A 239 -12.84 -5.76 -9.59
CA ASN A 239 -13.26 -4.36 -9.69
C ASN A 239 -12.87 -3.60 -8.43
N PHE A 240 -12.30 -2.43 -8.62
CA PHE A 240 -11.77 -1.56 -7.59
C PHE A 240 -12.42 -0.19 -7.63
N LYS A 241 -12.43 0.45 -6.48
CA LYS A 241 -12.71 1.87 -6.34
C LYS A 241 -11.48 2.52 -5.72
N LEU A 242 -10.97 3.53 -6.39
CA LEU A 242 -9.85 4.33 -5.93
C LEU A 242 -10.40 5.73 -5.63
N THR A 243 -10.23 6.17 -4.39
CA THR A 243 -10.70 7.47 -3.92
C THR A 243 -9.50 8.35 -3.62
N ILE A 244 -9.42 9.50 -4.28
CA ILE A 244 -8.48 10.58 -3.98
C ILE A 244 -9.24 11.58 -3.11
N HIS A 245 -8.79 11.77 -1.87
CA HIS A 245 -9.42 12.69 -0.94
C HIS A 245 -8.91 14.11 -1.14
N ASN A 246 -9.67 15.10 -0.66
CA ASN A 246 -9.23 16.47 -0.65
C ASN A 246 -7.87 16.62 0.06
N PRO A 247 -6.99 17.48 -0.47
CA PRO A 247 -5.73 17.76 0.18
C PRO A 247 -5.92 18.28 1.60
N LEU A 248 -5.11 17.77 2.52
CA LEU A 248 -4.99 18.29 3.88
C LEU A 248 -3.95 19.40 3.87
N GLU A 249 -4.32 20.52 4.46
CA GLU A 249 -3.46 21.67 4.68
C GLU A 249 -3.24 21.82 6.18
N PHE A 250 -2.00 22.08 6.57
CA PHE A 250 -1.60 22.24 7.96
C PHE A 250 -1.01 23.63 8.15
N SER A 251 -1.24 24.20 9.32
CA SER A 251 -0.69 25.50 9.67
C SER A 251 0.79 25.42 10.09
N GLU A 252 1.46 26.54 10.10
CA GLU A 252 2.84 26.61 10.62
C GLU A 252 2.92 26.27 12.12
N ASN A 253 1.81 26.41 12.87
CA ASN A 253 1.74 26.10 14.28
C ASN A 253 1.51 24.61 14.56
N ASP A 254 1.06 23.83 13.57
CA ASP A 254 0.87 22.38 13.74
C ASP A 254 2.21 21.69 13.98
N SER A 255 2.29 20.92 15.04
CA SER A 255 3.50 20.15 15.35
C SER A 255 3.62 18.88 14.50
N ILE A 256 4.83 18.33 14.42
CA ILE A 256 5.06 17.01 13.78
C ILE A 256 4.17 15.94 14.44
N ASP A 257 4.02 15.99 15.75
CA ASP A 257 3.20 15.05 16.53
C ASP A 257 1.71 15.18 16.18
N SER A 258 1.20 16.41 16.11
CA SER A 258 -0.20 16.69 15.73
C SER A 258 -0.49 16.16 14.32
N ILE A 259 0.31 16.56 13.33
CA ILE A 259 0.13 16.10 11.94
C ILE A 259 0.20 14.57 11.86
N THR A 260 1.14 13.93 12.59
CA THR A 260 1.27 12.47 12.59
C THR A 260 0.06 11.81 13.23
N SER A 261 -0.51 12.39 14.28
CA SER A 261 -1.75 11.91 14.92
C SER A 261 -2.94 11.98 13.97
N ASP A 262 -3.13 13.09 13.29
CA ASP A 262 -4.23 13.29 12.33
C ASP A 262 -4.15 12.28 11.18
N LEU A 263 -2.94 11.99 10.70
CA LEU A 263 -2.72 10.98 9.67
C LEU A 263 -3.01 9.56 10.17
N ASN A 264 -2.73 9.26 11.44
CA ASN A 264 -3.12 7.97 12.04
C ASN A 264 -4.65 7.86 12.15
N GLU A 265 -5.36 8.90 12.61
CA GLU A 265 -6.82 8.91 12.68
C GLU A 265 -7.48 8.73 11.31
N LEU A 266 -6.91 9.36 10.28
CA LEU A 266 -7.34 9.15 8.90
C LEU A 266 -7.20 7.68 8.47
N LEU A 267 -6.05 7.06 8.76
CA LEU A 267 -5.83 5.64 8.45
C LEU A 267 -6.78 4.73 9.22
N GLU A 268 -7.08 5.03 10.48
CA GLU A 268 -8.05 4.29 11.29
C GLU A 268 -9.43 4.27 10.61
N LYS A 269 -9.90 5.43 10.13
CA LYS A 269 -11.16 5.54 9.38
C LYS A 269 -11.15 4.71 8.11
N MET A 270 -10.04 4.73 7.36
CA MET A 270 -9.87 3.92 6.16
C MET A 270 -9.88 2.41 6.46
N ILE A 271 -9.22 1.99 7.55
CA ILE A 271 -9.17 0.58 7.96
C ILE A 271 -10.55 0.09 8.39
N LEU A 272 -11.27 0.89 9.19
CA LEU A 272 -12.60 0.53 9.68
C LEU A 272 -13.66 0.43 8.57
N LYS A 273 -13.45 1.10 7.44
CA LYS A 273 -14.35 1.02 6.29
C LYS A 273 -14.40 -0.40 5.69
N ASN A 274 -13.25 -1.06 5.55
CA ASN A 274 -13.12 -2.42 5.03
C ASN A 274 -11.99 -3.17 5.77
N PRO A 275 -12.20 -3.61 7.03
CA PRO A 275 -11.13 -4.19 7.84
C PRO A 275 -10.44 -5.39 7.19
N GLU A 276 -11.19 -6.21 6.44
CA GLU A 276 -10.64 -7.38 5.75
C GLU A 276 -9.71 -7.06 4.57
N GLN A 277 -9.62 -5.79 4.17
CA GLN A 277 -8.77 -5.36 3.06
C GLN A 277 -7.45 -4.73 3.51
N TRP A 278 -7.19 -4.66 4.82
CA TRP A 278 -5.93 -4.17 5.38
C TRP A 278 -5.00 -5.31 5.83
N ILE A 279 -3.69 -4.96 6.02
CA ILE A 279 -2.60 -5.91 6.32
C ILE A 279 -2.46 -6.21 7.83
N TRP A 280 -3.35 -7.02 8.41
CA TRP A 280 -3.30 -7.38 9.84
C TRP A 280 -2.08 -8.22 10.23
N SER A 281 -1.38 -8.83 9.29
CA SER A 281 -0.21 -9.69 9.56
C SER A 281 1.07 -8.92 9.91
N HIS A 282 1.09 -7.59 9.77
CA HIS A 282 2.19 -6.75 10.21
C HIS A 282 2.01 -6.39 11.70
N ASN A 283 3.07 -6.58 12.51
CA ASN A 283 3.02 -6.27 13.93
C ASN A 283 3.16 -4.75 14.16
N ARG A 284 2.05 -4.04 14.03
CA ARG A 284 1.97 -2.57 14.08
C ARG A 284 2.28 -2.01 15.46
N TRP A 285 1.92 -2.74 16.52
CA TRP A 285 2.07 -2.35 17.93
C TRP A 285 3.16 -3.13 18.67
N LYS A 286 4.23 -3.51 17.98
CA LYS A 286 5.39 -4.16 18.59
C LYS A 286 6.23 -3.14 19.37
#